data_3d92b5d7f603c426a3a0c4cc60901ed9
#
_entry.id   3d92b5d7f603c426a3a0c4cc60901ed9
#
_cell.length_a   1.000
_cell.length_b   1.000
_cell.length_c   1.000
_cell.angle_alpha   90.00
_cell.angle_beta   90.00
_cell.angle_gamma   90.00
#
_symmetry.space_group_name_H-M   'P 1'
#
loop_
_entity.id
_entity.type
_entity.pdbx_description
1 polymer ?
#
loop_
_entity_poly.entity_id
_entity_poly.type
_entity_poly.pdbx_seq_one_letter_code
_entity_poly.pdbx_strand_id
1 'polypeptide(L)'
;MTTTLPASTADATTPAGPVRRAGRWIDHWDPEDASFWAGGGRAVARRNLGWSVLAEFLGFCVWALWSVVVPQLPAAGFALTLDQQFWLIAVPSLVGAFLRVPYTFMVPLVGGRNWTIISALLLLLPTLSLAWVVSRPETPFGLLLAIAALAGFGGGNFASSMTNISFFFPEAEKGKALGLNAAGGNLGTGIVQLVVPAVIAIGAGIHLERAGLLFVPLVLLAALGAWRGMDNLSTARSDHRSWAKAATHPHTWIISFLYIGTFGSFIGYSAAFPTLLTSQFPEVTTSIAFVGAVLGAASRPLGGTIADRLGGARVTIAAFVVMGLAAGLAILALSAHSFVLFLLAFLVLFTGAGIGNGATYRMIPAVFRAGVRDGEELAIARRSAAGCIGIAGAVGAVGGFLVPRGFAMSTTGFGSLVPAIGVFIAAYVLMATLTWAVYVRRGARLADEGI
;
A
#
# COMPACT_ATOMS: atom_id res chain seq x y z
N MET A 1 -44.83 57.14 -13.26
CA MET A 1 -43.40 56.97 -12.97
C MET A 1 -43.15 55.49 -12.72
N THR A 2 -42.78 54.78 -13.77
CA THR A 2 -42.48 53.35 -13.74
C THR A 2 -40.95 53.19 -13.54
N THR A 3 -40.55 52.80 -12.34
CA THR A 3 -39.15 52.56 -12.00
C THR A 3 -38.77 51.17 -12.51
N THR A 4 -38.00 51.14 -13.58
CA THR A 4 -37.33 49.92 -14.07
C THR A 4 -36.18 49.60 -13.15
N LEU A 5 -36.25 48.43 -12.47
CA LEU A 5 -35.12 47.84 -11.78
C LEU A 5 -34.00 47.46 -12.80
N PRO A 6 -32.74 47.72 -12.49
CA PRO A 6 -31.65 47.31 -13.38
C PRO A 6 -31.53 45.79 -13.39
N ALA A 7 -31.38 45.26 -14.60
CA ALA A 7 -31.08 43.83 -14.83
C ALA A 7 -29.86 43.41 -14.03
N SER A 8 -30.02 42.27 -13.37
CA SER A 8 -28.94 41.57 -12.68
C SER A 8 -27.77 41.35 -13.63
N THR A 9 -26.61 41.90 -13.26
CA THR A 9 -25.35 41.78 -13.99
C THR A 9 -24.76 40.37 -13.85
N ALA A 10 -24.52 39.83 -15.02
CA ALA A 10 -23.44 38.88 -15.32
C ALA A 10 -23.47 37.53 -14.61
N ASP A 11 -23.98 36.56 -15.35
CA ASP A 11 -23.41 35.23 -15.42
C ASP A 11 -21.87 35.35 -15.60
N ALA A 12 -21.13 35.22 -14.53
CA ALA A 12 -19.73 34.90 -14.62
C ALA A 12 -19.65 33.49 -15.21
N THR A 13 -19.49 33.40 -16.53
CA THR A 13 -19.35 32.13 -17.26
C THR A 13 -18.29 31.29 -16.55
N THR A 14 -18.73 30.24 -15.87
CA THR A 14 -17.84 29.25 -15.27
C THR A 14 -16.88 28.79 -16.36
N PRO A 15 -15.55 28.85 -16.15
CA PRO A 15 -14.59 28.47 -17.19
C PRO A 15 -14.87 27.06 -17.66
N ALA A 16 -14.94 26.84 -18.97
CA ALA A 16 -15.19 25.54 -19.60
C ALA A 16 -14.08 24.50 -19.32
N GLY A 17 -13.07 24.85 -18.52
CA GLY A 17 -11.95 23.96 -18.17
C GLY A 17 -11.10 24.51 -17.01
N PRO A 18 -10.10 23.73 -16.57
CA PRO A 18 -9.30 24.06 -15.39
C PRO A 18 -8.37 25.26 -15.62
N VAL A 19 -8.56 26.34 -14.85
CA VAL A 19 -7.71 27.52 -14.84
C VAL A 19 -6.71 27.42 -13.70
N ARG A 20 -5.42 27.66 -14.03
CA ARG A 20 -4.31 27.59 -13.07
C ARG A 20 -3.87 29.00 -12.65
N ARG A 21 -3.67 29.21 -11.35
CA ARG A 21 -2.94 30.35 -10.81
C ARG A 21 -1.49 30.01 -10.46
N ALA A 22 -0.75 30.97 -9.94
CA ALA A 22 0.64 30.79 -9.50
C ALA A 22 0.79 29.54 -8.60
N GLY A 23 1.94 28.82 -8.73
CA GLY A 23 2.18 27.58 -8.02
C GLY A 23 1.35 26.38 -8.49
N ARG A 24 0.72 26.49 -9.67
CA ARG A 24 -0.14 25.45 -10.29
C ARG A 24 -1.35 25.08 -9.42
N TRP A 25 -1.92 26.04 -8.71
CA TRP A 25 -3.19 25.88 -8.00
C TRP A 25 -4.37 26.01 -8.96
N ILE A 26 -5.39 25.14 -8.78
CA ILE A 26 -6.67 25.18 -9.47
C ILE A 26 -7.73 25.45 -8.41
N ASP A 27 -8.42 26.59 -8.52
CA ASP A 27 -9.40 27.02 -7.52
C ASP A 27 -10.82 26.47 -7.80
N HIS A 28 -11.14 26.25 -9.09
CA HIS A 28 -12.37 25.62 -9.50
C HIS A 28 -12.07 24.22 -10.07
N TRP A 29 -12.60 23.20 -9.43
CA TRP A 29 -12.47 21.80 -9.86
C TRP A 29 -13.79 21.08 -9.63
N ASP A 30 -14.48 20.74 -10.73
CA ASP A 30 -15.75 20.01 -10.73
C ASP A 30 -15.67 18.82 -11.71
N PRO A 31 -15.20 17.66 -11.25
CA PRO A 31 -15.07 16.49 -12.11
C PRO A 31 -16.43 15.83 -12.43
N GLU A 32 -17.52 16.16 -11.71
CA GLU A 32 -18.86 15.65 -11.98
C GLU A 32 -19.55 16.41 -13.11
N ASP A 33 -19.14 17.64 -13.43
CA ASP A 33 -19.61 18.36 -14.61
C ASP A 33 -18.98 17.76 -15.88
N ALA A 34 -19.83 17.19 -16.75
CA ALA A 34 -19.41 16.55 -17.98
C ALA A 34 -18.70 17.51 -18.96
N SER A 35 -19.12 18.80 -18.99
CA SER A 35 -18.51 19.82 -19.86
C SER A 35 -17.12 20.20 -19.36
N PHE A 36 -16.95 20.43 -18.07
CA PHE A 36 -15.66 20.68 -17.42
C PHE A 36 -14.72 19.48 -17.59
N TRP A 37 -15.25 18.26 -17.41
CA TRP A 37 -14.47 17.04 -17.56
C TRP A 37 -13.95 16.83 -18.97
N ALA A 38 -14.79 17.05 -19.98
CA ALA A 38 -14.42 17.00 -21.39
C ALA A 38 -13.54 18.18 -21.80
N GLY A 39 -13.76 19.37 -21.24
CA GLY A 39 -13.04 20.62 -21.51
C GLY A 39 -11.60 20.68 -20.96
N GLY A 40 -11.07 19.57 -20.44
CA GLY A 40 -9.66 19.46 -20.01
C GLY A 40 -9.47 18.87 -18.61
N GLY A 41 -10.51 18.75 -17.79
CA GLY A 41 -10.45 18.15 -16.46
C GLY A 41 -9.86 16.75 -16.49
N ARG A 42 -10.33 15.88 -17.40
CA ARG A 42 -9.82 14.52 -17.61
C ARG A 42 -8.32 14.47 -17.93
N ALA A 43 -7.83 15.36 -18.78
CA ALA A 43 -6.41 15.38 -19.13
C ALA A 43 -5.54 15.78 -17.93
N VAL A 44 -5.98 16.75 -17.15
CA VAL A 44 -5.32 17.18 -15.91
C VAL A 44 -5.31 16.04 -14.90
N ALA A 45 -6.45 15.39 -14.65
CA ALA A 45 -6.57 14.27 -13.71
C ALA A 45 -5.64 13.10 -14.09
N ARG A 46 -5.63 12.68 -15.36
CA ARG A 46 -4.76 11.60 -15.85
C ARG A 46 -3.28 11.92 -15.73
N ARG A 47 -2.88 13.16 -15.99
CA ARG A 47 -1.48 13.60 -15.82
C ARG A 47 -1.07 13.57 -14.36
N ASN A 48 -1.92 14.06 -13.44
CA ASN A 48 -1.68 13.95 -12.00
C ASN A 48 -1.58 12.49 -11.55
N LEU A 49 -2.47 11.61 -12.06
CA LEU A 49 -2.41 10.17 -11.79
C LEU A 49 -1.08 9.55 -12.24
N GLY A 50 -0.60 9.86 -13.44
CA GLY A 50 0.66 9.29 -13.94
C GLY A 50 1.86 9.61 -13.06
N TRP A 51 2.02 10.87 -12.64
CA TRP A 51 3.09 11.26 -11.72
C TRP A 51 2.89 10.73 -10.30
N SER A 52 1.64 10.61 -9.86
CA SER A 52 1.29 10.00 -8.57
C SER A 52 1.69 8.52 -8.53
N VAL A 53 1.36 7.76 -9.58
CA VAL A 53 1.75 6.35 -9.73
C VAL A 53 3.27 6.19 -9.68
N LEU A 54 4.03 7.03 -10.39
CA LEU A 54 5.50 6.97 -10.36
C LEU A 54 6.06 7.26 -8.95
N ALA A 55 5.57 8.32 -8.30
CA ALA A 55 6.02 8.68 -6.95
C ALA A 55 5.67 7.59 -5.92
N GLU A 56 4.49 6.99 -6.03
CA GLU A 56 4.06 5.89 -5.16
C GLU A 56 4.86 4.61 -5.43
N PHE A 57 5.10 4.28 -6.69
CA PHE A 57 5.96 3.16 -7.10
C PHE A 57 7.35 3.27 -6.48
N LEU A 58 8.00 4.43 -6.59
CA LEU A 58 9.31 4.66 -5.98
C LEU A 58 9.25 4.62 -4.45
N GLY A 59 8.17 5.13 -3.86
CA GLY A 59 7.91 4.99 -2.43
C GLY A 59 7.90 3.53 -1.98
N PHE A 60 7.20 2.65 -2.70
CA PHE A 60 7.17 1.22 -2.40
C PHE A 60 8.51 0.52 -2.66
N CYS A 61 9.24 0.90 -3.72
CA CYS A 61 10.60 0.40 -3.95
C CYS A 61 11.51 0.70 -2.75
N VAL A 62 11.55 1.95 -2.30
CA VAL A 62 12.38 2.36 -1.16
C VAL A 62 11.91 1.72 0.14
N TRP A 63 10.59 1.61 0.34
CA TRP A 63 10.01 0.95 1.50
C TRP A 63 10.42 -0.52 1.63
N ALA A 64 10.46 -1.24 0.49
CA ALA A 64 10.84 -2.66 0.45
C ALA A 64 12.36 -2.90 0.28
N LEU A 65 13.18 -1.85 0.17
CA LEU A 65 14.60 -1.95 -0.19
C LEU A 65 15.40 -2.81 0.79
N TRP A 66 15.11 -2.70 2.09
CA TRP A 66 15.77 -3.51 3.11
C TRP A 66 15.48 -5.00 2.99
N SER A 67 14.36 -5.41 2.40
CA SER A 67 14.08 -6.83 2.14
C SER A 67 15.08 -7.49 1.18
N VAL A 68 15.68 -6.69 0.30
CA VAL A 68 16.68 -7.17 -0.68
C VAL A 68 18.10 -7.05 -0.13
N VAL A 69 18.38 -5.98 0.60
CA VAL A 69 19.73 -5.69 1.12
C VAL A 69 20.08 -6.60 2.29
N VAL A 70 19.16 -6.82 3.22
CA VAL A 70 19.42 -7.57 4.47
C VAL A 70 19.97 -8.98 4.21
N PRO A 71 19.45 -9.80 3.29
CA PRO A 71 20.01 -11.13 3.02
C PRO A 71 21.46 -11.11 2.51
N GLN A 72 21.92 -9.96 1.98
CA GLN A 72 23.28 -9.79 1.44
C GLN A 72 24.28 -9.21 2.46
N LEU A 73 23.78 -8.65 3.58
CA LEU A 73 24.65 -8.02 4.59
C LEU A 73 25.70 -8.97 5.17
N PRO A 74 25.41 -10.26 5.45
CA PRO A 74 26.42 -11.18 5.94
C PRO A 74 27.60 -11.37 4.95
N ALA A 75 27.31 -11.44 3.65
CA ALA A 75 28.33 -11.54 2.61
C ALA A 75 29.16 -10.25 2.46
N ALA A 76 28.61 -9.10 2.90
CA ALA A 76 29.31 -7.82 2.98
C ALA A 76 30.06 -7.60 4.30
N GLY A 77 30.12 -8.62 5.17
CA GLY A 77 30.89 -8.59 6.42
C GLY A 77 30.12 -8.14 7.67
N PHE A 78 28.79 -7.97 7.60
CA PHE A 78 27.98 -7.63 8.77
C PHE A 78 27.68 -8.87 9.62
N ALA A 79 28.04 -8.87 10.89
CA ALA A 79 27.75 -9.93 11.83
C ALA A 79 26.37 -9.72 12.48
N LEU A 80 25.29 -10.06 11.77
CA LEU A 80 23.92 -9.91 12.22
C LEU A 80 23.29 -11.26 12.54
N THR A 81 22.63 -11.34 13.69
CA THR A 81 21.77 -12.49 14.02
C THR A 81 20.53 -12.50 13.12
N LEU A 82 19.90 -13.66 12.96
CA LEU A 82 18.68 -13.79 12.18
C LEU A 82 17.55 -12.91 12.74
N ASP A 83 17.45 -12.76 14.06
CA ASP A 83 16.50 -11.83 14.70
C ASP A 83 16.77 -10.37 14.29
N GLN A 84 18.02 -9.94 14.30
CA GLN A 84 18.40 -8.60 13.86
C GLN A 84 18.08 -8.37 12.39
N GLN A 85 18.29 -9.36 11.52
CA GLN A 85 17.90 -9.29 10.12
C GLN A 85 16.39 -9.08 9.97
N PHE A 86 15.57 -9.83 10.70
CA PHE A 86 14.12 -9.65 10.70
C PHE A 86 13.66 -8.31 11.27
N TRP A 87 14.38 -7.74 12.24
CA TRP A 87 14.12 -6.37 12.71
C TRP A 87 14.32 -5.34 11.59
N LEU A 88 15.43 -5.43 10.84
CA LEU A 88 15.76 -4.50 9.75
C LEU A 88 14.72 -4.52 8.63
N ILE A 89 14.14 -5.68 8.32
CA ILE A 89 13.09 -5.77 7.28
C ILE A 89 11.69 -5.45 7.79
N ALA A 90 11.45 -5.56 9.09
CA ALA A 90 10.14 -5.31 9.69
C ALA A 90 9.90 -3.82 10.01
N VAL A 91 10.91 -3.12 10.56
CA VAL A 91 10.74 -1.75 11.06
C VAL A 91 10.31 -0.73 9.98
N PRO A 92 10.74 -0.82 8.71
CA PRO A 92 10.20 0.05 7.66
C PRO A 92 8.69 -0.02 7.55
N SER A 93 8.11 -1.23 7.68
CA SER A 93 6.67 -1.43 7.58
C SER A 93 5.92 -0.80 8.74
N LEU A 94 6.45 -0.89 9.94
CA LEU A 94 5.86 -0.28 11.13
C LEU A 94 5.83 1.25 11.00
N VAL A 95 6.97 1.85 10.67
CA VAL A 95 7.08 3.30 10.49
C VAL A 95 6.19 3.78 9.34
N GLY A 96 6.18 3.05 8.22
CA GLY A 96 5.31 3.35 7.09
C GLY A 96 3.83 3.31 7.45
N ALA A 97 3.40 2.33 8.27
CA ALA A 97 2.03 2.23 8.77
C ALA A 97 1.62 3.47 9.59
N PHE A 98 2.46 3.91 10.52
CA PHE A 98 2.21 5.11 11.30
C PHE A 98 2.21 6.39 10.46
N LEU A 99 3.12 6.52 9.50
CA LEU A 99 3.21 7.69 8.63
C LEU A 99 2.02 7.84 7.68
N ARG A 100 1.29 6.78 7.38
CA ARG A 100 0.05 6.88 6.57
C ARG A 100 -0.97 7.83 7.17
N VAL A 101 -1.06 7.91 8.50
CA VAL A 101 -2.02 8.81 9.16
C VAL A 101 -1.69 10.27 8.87
N PRO A 102 -0.53 10.84 9.27
CA PRO A 102 -0.22 12.23 8.96
C PRO A 102 -0.17 12.51 7.45
N TYR A 103 0.33 11.59 6.62
CA TYR A 103 0.43 11.77 5.17
C TYR A 103 -0.93 11.98 4.51
N THR A 104 -1.99 11.34 5.01
CA THR A 104 -3.37 11.55 4.52
C THR A 104 -3.79 13.02 4.62
N PHE A 105 -3.35 13.71 5.68
CA PHE A 105 -3.72 15.11 5.93
C PHE A 105 -2.83 16.13 5.24
N MET A 106 -1.66 15.73 4.74
CA MET A 106 -0.72 16.65 4.09
C MET A 106 -1.24 17.18 2.75
N VAL A 107 -2.01 16.38 2.00
CA VAL A 107 -2.56 16.79 0.71
C VAL A 107 -3.48 18.01 0.83
N PRO A 108 -4.49 18.02 1.72
CA PRO A 108 -5.31 19.20 1.95
C PRO A 108 -4.56 20.39 2.57
N LEU A 109 -3.51 20.15 3.34
CA LEU A 109 -2.74 21.21 4.04
C LEU A 109 -1.81 21.96 3.13
N VAL A 110 -1.04 21.26 2.30
CA VAL A 110 0.05 21.87 1.50
C VAL A 110 -0.18 21.78 -0.01
N GLY A 111 -1.22 21.05 -0.43
CA GLY A 111 -1.51 20.75 -1.83
C GLY A 111 -0.89 19.44 -2.31
N GLY A 112 -1.62 18.73 -3.16
CA GLY A 112 -1.24 17.38 -3.60
C GLY A 112 0.08 17.34 -4.39
N ARG A 113 0.28 18.30 -5.32
CA ARG A 113 1.53 18.47 -6.04
C ARG A 113 2.70 18.74 -5.09
N ASN A 114 2.53 19.72 -4.20
CA ASN A 114 3.59 20.14 -3.29
C ASN A 114 3.98 19.00 -2.35
N TRP A 115 2.99 18.28 -1.82
CA TRP A 115 3.26 17.13 -0.96
C TRP A 115 3.94 15.98 -1.72
N THR A 116 3.56 15.71 -2.97
CA THR A 116 4.22 14.68 -3.79
C THR A 116 5.69 15.04 -4.03
N ILE A 117 6.03 16.32 -4.25
CA ILE A 117 7.44 16.78 -4.38
C ILE A 117 8.18 16.53 -3.06
N ILE A 118 7.63 16.98 -1.93
CA ILE A 118 8.25 16.85 -0.62
C ILE A 118 8.45 15.37 -0.27
N SER A 119 7.41 14.55 -0.41
CA SER A 119 7.46 13.13 -0.06
C SER A 119 8.38 12.32 -0.97
N ALA A 120 8.48 12.69 -2.26
CA ALA A 120 9.49 12.13 -3.14
C ALA A 120 10.90 12.49 -2.68
N LEU A 121 11.20 13.78 -2.40
CA LEU A 121 12.52 14.21 -1.93
C LEU A 121 12.89 13.60 -0.57
N LEU A 122 11.91 13.35 0.31
CA LEU A 122 12.15 12.65 1.58
C LEU A 122 12.72 11.24 1.38
N LEU A 123 12.46 10.59 0.23
CA LEU A 123 13.05 9.28 -0.09
C LEU A 123 14.58 9.33 -0.29
N LEU A 124 15.16 10.52 -0.51
CA LEU A 124 16.62 10.66 -0.54
C LEU A 124 17.27 10.33 0.81
N LEU A 125 16.56 10.56 1.92
CA LEU A 125 17.09 10.25 3.25
C LEU A 125 17.37 8.75 3.42
N PRO A 126 16.37 7.84 3.26
CA PRO A 126 16.63 6.41 3.38
C PRO A 126 17.59 5.87 2.31
N THR A 127 17.55 6.39 1.07
CA THR A 127 18.37 5.86 -0.02
C THR A 127 19.84 6.23 0.14
N LEU A 128 20.14 7.49 0.48
CA LEU A 128 21.52 7.96 0.70
C LEU A 128 22.09 7.40 2.01
N SER A 129 21.31 7.39 3.09
CA SER A 129 21.76 6.81 4.37
C SER A 129 21.99 5.30 4.27
N LEU A 130 21.15 4.57 3.51
CA LEU A 130 21.40 3.17 3.20
C LEU A 130 22.73 3.00 2.46
N ALA A 131 22.95 3.73 1.36
CA ALA A 131 24.18 3.63 0.59
C ALA A 131 25.42 3.92 1.45
N TRP A 132 25.30 4.87 2.37
CA TRP A 132 26.37 5.22 3.30
C TRP A 132 26.64 4.12 4.33
N VAL A 133 25.58 3.52 4.93
CA VAL A 133 25.75 2.59 6.05
C VAL A 133 26.18 1.20 5.60
N VAL A 134 25.71 0.70 4.44
CA VAL A 134 26.06 -0.63 3.96
C VAL A 134 27.52 -0.76 3.51
N SER A 135 28.24 0.36 3.38
CA SER A 135 29.68 0.39 3.11
C SER A 135 30.55 0.31 4.38
N ARG A 136 29.93 0.11 5.57
CA ARG A 136 30.59 0.13 6.89
C ARG A 136 30.14 -1.05 7.75
N PRO A 137 30.75 -2.22 7.62
CA PRO A 137 30.36 -3.43 8.35
C PRO A 137 30.43 -3.29 9.88
N GLU A 138 31.25 -2.36 10.37
CA GLU A 138 31.39 -2.03 11.80
C GLU A 138 30.22 -1.22 12.37
N THR A 139 29.24 -0.84 11.55
CA THR A 139 28.11 -0.03 11.99
C THR A 139 27.30 -0.76 13.06
N PRO A 140 27.04 -0.13 14.24
CA PRO A 140 26.26 -0.74 15.28
C PRO A 140 24.81 -0.95 14.83
N PHE A 141 24.22 -2.07 15.30
CA PHE A 141 22.86 -2.47 14.91
C PHE A 141 21.80 -1.37 15.12
N GLY A 142 21.89 -0.61 16.24
CA GLY A 142 20.96 0.49 16.49
C GLY A 142 20.92 1.56 15.40
N LEU A 143 22.07 1.88 14.78
CA LEU A 143 22.13 2.83 13.67
C LEU A 143 21.58 2.22 12.39
N LEU A 144 21.88 0.94 12.11
CA LEU A 144 21.24 0.21 10.99
C LEU A 144 19.72 0.23 11.13
N LEU A 145 19.20 -0.03 12.33
CA LEU A 145 17.76 -0.05 12.61
C LEU A 145 17.12 1.34 12.41
N ALA A 146 17.80 2.40 12.88
CA ALA A 146 17.33 3.77 12.69
C ALA A 146 17.28 4.16 11.21
N ILE A 147 18.28 3.77 10.41
CA ILE A 147 18.31 4.02 8.97
C ILE A 147 17.24 3.17 8.25
N ALA A 148 17.04 1.91 8.68
CA ALA A 148 15.98 1.08 8.14
C ALA A 148 14.58 1.71 8.40
N ALA A 149 14.37 2.29 9.57
CA ALA A 149 13.15 2.99 9.91
C ALA A 149 12.82 4.14 8.94
N LEU A 150 13.83 4.86 8.42
CA LEU A 150 13.64 5.95 7.44
C LEU A 150 12.99 5.45 6.14
N ALA A 151 13.17 4.19 5.76
CA ALA A 151 12.51 3.63 4.58
C ALA A 151 10.98 3.64 4.71
N GLY A 152 10.46 3.74 5.93
CA GLY A 152 9.03 3.96 6.21
C GLY A 152 8.44 5.20 5.56
N PHE A 153 9.24 6.24 5.22
CA PHE A 153 8.76 7.39 4.44
C PHE A 153 8.12 6.96 3.12
N GLY A 154 8.66 5.91 2.47
CA GLY A 154 8.06 5.35 1.27
C GLY A 154 6.69 4.71 1.50
N GLY A 155 6.50 4.02 2.64
CA GLY A 155 5.23 3.39 3.01
C GLY A 155 4.10 4.40 3.28
N GLY A 156 4.44 5.61 3.74
CA GLY A 156 3.49 6.71 3.94
C GLY A 156 2.89 7.25 2.65
N ASN A 157 3.64 7.22 1.55
CA ASN A 157 3.22 7.77 0.25
C ASN A 157 1.90 7.20 -0.26
N PHE A 158 1.60 5.94 0.03
CA PHE A 158 0.33 5.32 -0.35
C PHE A 158 -0.88 6.14 0.10
N ALA A 159 -0.90 6.58 1.35
CA ALA A 159 -2.05 7.30 1.91
C ALA A 159 -2.24 8.68 1.27
N SER A 160 -1.17 9.44 1.10
CA SER A 160 -1.23 10.77 0.47
C SER A 160 -1.54 10.69 -1.02
N SER A 161 -0.97 9.74 -1.73
CA SER A 161 -1.20 9.49 -3.14
C SER A 161 -2.67 9.13 -3.41
N MET A 162 -3.23 8.17 -2.66
CA MET A 162 -4.63 7.78 -2.76
C MET A 162 -5.57 8.96 -2.44
N THR A 163 -5.27 9.73 -1.40
CA THR A 163 -6.03 10.93 -1.03
C THR A 163 -6.00 11.96 -2.15
N ASN A 164 -4.82 12.27 -2.69
CA ASN A 164 -4.66 13.24 -3.77
C ASN A 164 -5.48 12.86 -5.00
N ILE A 165 -5.35 11.63 -5.48
CA ILE A 165 -6.03 11.16 -6.69
C ILE A 165 -7.55 11.08 -6.49
N SER A 166 -8.02 10.80 -5.27
CA SER A 166 -9.46 10.79 -4.99
C SER A 166 -10.16 12.12 -5.23
N PHE A 167 -9.44 13.26 -5.14
CA PHE A 167 -9.99 14.58 -5.42
C PHE A 167 -10.04 14.93 -6.90
N PHE A 168 -9.23 14.26 -7.74
CA PHE A 168 -9.14 14.58 -9.17
C PHE A 168 -10.22 13.90 -10.03
N PHE A 169 -10.75 12.75 -9.60
CA PHE A 169 -11.61 11.92 -10.45
C PHE A 169 -13.08 11.95 -10.03
N PRO A 170 -14.03 11.93 -11.01
CA PRO A 170 -15.44 11.77 -10.72
C PRO A 170 -15.73 10.40 -10.11
N GLU A 171 -16.84 10.27 -9.37
CA GLU A 171 -17.20 9.02 -8.68
C GLU A 171 -17.23 7.80 -9.61
N ALA A 172 -17.68 7.98 -10.86
CA ALA A 172 -17.76 6.92 -11.85
C ALA A 172 -16.38 6.35 -12.26
N GLU A 173 -15.32 7.16 -12.29
CA GLU A 173 -13.97 6.77 -12.70
C GLU A 173 -13.01 6.62 -11.50
N LYS A 174 -13.38 7.11 -10.31
CA LYS A 174 -12.53 7.16 -9.11
C LYS A 174 -11.99 5.81 -8.70
N GLY A 175 -12.85 4.78 -8.65
CA GLY A 175 -12.44 3.43 -8.27
C GLY A 175 -11.36 2.86 -9.18
N LYS A 176 -11.48 3.09 -10.50
CA LYS A 176 -10.46 2.66 -11.48
C LYS A 176 -9.15 3.43 -11.33
N ALA A 177 -9.22 4.74 -11.11
CA ALA A 177 -8.02 5.57 -10.92
C ALA A 177 -7.26 5.19 -9.65
N LEU A 178 -7.96 5.02 -8.52
CA LEU A 178 -7.37 4.59 -7.25
C LEU A 178 -6.83 3.16 -7.34
N GLY A 179 -7.52 2.26 -8.04
CA GLY A 179 -7.05 0.90 -8.29
C GLY A 179 -5.74 0.87 -9.08
N LEU A 180 -5.62 1.70 -10.13
CA LEU A 180 -4.39 1.83 -10.93
C LEU A 180 -3.25 2.42 -10.10
N ASN A 181 -3.53 3.46 -9.31
CA ASN A 181 -2.54 4.08 -8.43
C ASN A 181 -1.99 3.06 -7.43
N ALA A 182 -2.86 2.36 -6.72
CA ALA A 182 -2.48 1.34 -5.74
C ALA A 182 -1.74 0.13 -6.36
N ALA A 183 -2.14 -0.30 -7.57
CA ALA A 183 -1.46 -1.38 -8.28
C ALA A 183 -0.04 -0.97 -8.69
N GLY A 184 0.12 0.27 -9.18
CA GLY A 184 1.43 0.84 -9.52
C GLY A 184 2.36 0.87 -8.33
N GLY A 185 1.88 1.33 -7.16
CA GLY A 185 2.66 1.29 -5.94
C GLY A 185 3.09 -0.12 -5.55
N ASN A 186 2.15 -1.05 -5.44
CA ASN A 186 2.44 -2.42 -5.02
C ASN A 186 3.44 -3.15 -5.93
N LEU A 187 3.47 -2.85 -7.24
CA LEU A 187 4.49 -3.38 -8.15
C LEU A 187 5.91 -3.01 -7.73
N GLY A 188 6.10 -1.87 -7.06
CA GLY A 188 7.41 -1.43 -6.56
C GLY A 188 8.08 -2.47 -5.67
N THR A 189 7.30 -3.19 -4.83
CA THR A 189 7.85 -4.24 -3.96
C THR A 189 8.44 -5.41 -4.74
N GLY A 190 7.84 -5.79 -5.86
CA GLY A 190 8.35 -6.87 -6.71
C GLY A 190 9.50 -6.40 -7.60
N ILE A 191 9.38 -5.21 -8.19
CA ILE A 191 10.41 -4.66 -9.09
C ILE A 191 11.72 -4.40 -8.36
N VAL A 192 11.69 -3.91 -7.11
CA VAL A 192 12.92 -3.73 -6.32
C VAL A 192 13.62 -5.06 -6.07
N GLN A 193 12.87 -6.14 -5.81
CA GLN A 193 13.41 -7.49 -5.60
C GLN A 193 13.96 -8.12 -6.88
N LEU A 194 13.48 -7.69 -8.05
CA LEU A 194 14.02 -8.13 -9.33
C LEU A 194 15.27 -7.34 -9.73
N VAL A 195 15.22 -6.01 -9.64
CA VAL A 195 16.23 -5.11 -10.22
C VAL A 195 17.43 -4.94 -9.31
N VAL A 196 17.21 -4.75 -8.00
CA VAL A 196 18.32 -4.43 -7.08
C VAL A 196 19.35 -5.53 -6.96
N PRO A 197 19.01 -6.85 -6.86
CA PRO A 197 20.01 -7.91 -6.85
C PRO A 197 20.92 -7.89 -8.08
N ALA A 198 20.36 -7.61 -9.26
CA ALA A 198 21.13 -7.50 -10.49
C ALA A 198 22.07 -6.29 -10.47
N VAL A 199 21.62 -5.14 -9.96
CA VAL A 199 22.41 -3.90 -9.90
C VAL A 199 23.57 -3.99 -8.91
N ILE A 200 23.34 -4.59 -7.73
CA ILE A 200 24.42 -4.76 -6.73
C ILE A 200 25.48 -5.78 -7.15
N ALA A 201 25.14 -6.68 -8.07
CA ALA A 201 26.05 -7.72 -8.59
C ALA A 201 26.87 -7.26 -9.81
N ILE A 202 26.68 -6.04 -10.35
CA ILE A 202 27.45 -5.55 -11.49
C ILE A 202 28.91 -5.33 -11.10
N GLY A 203 29.84 -5.95 -11.82
CA GLY A 203 31.29 -5.85 -11.56
C GLY A 203 31.80 -6.95 -10.63
N ALA A 204 32.98 -6.75 -10.02
CA ALA A 204 33.58 -7.70 -9.10
C ALA A 204 33.10 -7.44 -7.67
N GLY A 205 32.54 -8.46 -7.01
CA GLY A 205 32.05 -8.37 -5.63
C GLY A 205 30.61 -7.91 -5.52
N ILE A 206 30.18 -7.60 -4.27
CA ILE A 206 28.83 -7.15 -3.95
C ILE A 206 28.90 -5.67 -3.60
N HIS A 207 28.15 -4.86 -4.35
CA HIS A 207 28.11 -3.40 -4.23
C HIS A 207 26.78 -2.93 -3.65
N LEU A 208 26.59 -3.13 -2.33
CA LEU A 208 25.32 -2.84 -1.65
C LEU A 208 24.90 -1.36 -1.70
N GLU A 209 25.87 -0.44 -1.77
CA GLU A 209 25.61 1.00 -1.87
C GLU A 209 24.77 1.36 -3.11
N ARG A 210 24.90 0.58 -4.18
CA ARG A 210 24.13 0.78 -5.42
C ARG A 210 22.64 0.55 -5.22
N ALA A 211 22.25 -0.24 -4.23
CA ALA A 211 20.83 -0.44 -3.89
C ALA A 211 20.15 0.88 -3.53
N GLY A 212 20.82 1.75 -2.78
CA GLY A 212 20.30 3.10 -2.46
C GLY A 212 20.51 4.08 -3.61
N LEU A 213 21.74 4.12 -4.19
CA LEU A 213 22.10 5.10 -5.22
C LEU A 213 21.28 4.98 -6.50
N LEU A 214 20.81 3.79 -6.85
CA LEU A 214 19.90 3.56 -7.99
C LEU A 214 18.68 4.45 -7.95
N PHE A 215 18.11 4.67 -6.75
CA PHE A 215 16.87 5.41 -6.60
C PHE A 215 17.06 6.93 -6.57
N VAL A 216 18.26 7.44 -6.33
CA VAL A 216 18.53 8.87 -6.27
C VAL A 216 18.09 9.61 -7.55
N PRO A 217 18.55 9.25 -8.77
CA PRO A 217 18.12 9.92 -9.98
C PRO A 217 16.62 9.72 -10.27
N LEU A 218 16.05 8.57 -9.92
CA LEU A 218 14.63 8.28 -10.13
C LEU A 218 13.73 9.10 -9.21
N VAL A 219 14.12 9.28 -7.96
CA VAL A 219 13.44 10.14 -6.98
C VAL A 219 13.49 11.60 -7.42
N LEU A 220 14.65 12.09 -7.88
CA LEU A 220 14.79 13.42 -8.42
C LEU A 220 13.93 13.63 -9.68
N LEU A 221 13.84 12.62 -10.55
CA LEU A 221 12.96 12.63 -11.72
C LEU A 221 11.48 12.70 -11.30
N ALA A 222 11.05 11.92 -10.31
CA ALA A 222 9.68 11.97 -9.81
C ALA A 222 9.34 13.33 -9.18
N ALA A 223 10.25 13.90 -8.39
CA ALA A 223 10.08 15.23 -7.80
C ALA A 223 10.00 16.32 -8.88
N LEU A 224 10.89 16.29 -9.88
CA LEU A 224 10.88 17.21 -11.02
C LEU A 224 9.60 17.05 -11.88
N GLY A 225 9.18 15.81 -12.10
CA GLY A 225 7.96 15.49 -12.83
C GLY A 225 6.71 15.98 -12.11
N ALA A 226 6.63 15.77 -10.79
CA ALA A 226 5.58 16.33 -9.95
C ALA A 226 5.59 17.87 -9.98
N TRP A 227 6.76 18.48 -9.86
CA TRP A 227 6.92 19.95 -9.92
C TRP A 227 6.41 20.53 -11.25
N ARG A 228 6.74 19.93 -12.38
CA ARG A 228 6.34 20.40 -13.72
C ARG A 228 4.96 19.94 -14.14
N GLY A 229 4.57 18.72 -13.77
CA GLY A 229 3.43 18.00 -14.32
C GLY A 229 2.19 17.99 -13.44
N MET A 230 2.31 18.03 -12.12
CA MET A 230 1.16 17.96 -11.22
C MET A 230 0.56 19.32 -10.92
N ASP A 231 -0.66 19.30 -10.38
CA ASP A 231 -1.43 20.48 -9.97
C ASP A 231 -1.89 20.34 -8.52
N ASN A 232 -2.11 21.48 -7.84
CA ASN A 232 -2.76 21.55 -6.53
C ASN A 232 -4.24 21.90 -6.70
N LEU A 233 -5.11 21.33 -5.87
CA LEU A 233 -6.52 21.68 -5.82
C LEU A 233 -6.83 22.46 -4.54
N SER A 234 -7.35 23.69 -4.66
CA SER A 234 -7.81 24.48 -3.51
C SER A 234 -9.12 23.93 -2.91
N THR A 235 -9.84 23.12 -3.68
CA THR A 235 -11.06 22.43 -3.25
C THR A 235 -10.78 21.17 -2.41
N ALA A 236 -9.55 20.66 -2.39
CA ALA A 236 -9.16 19.53 -1.56
C ALA A 236 -9.16 19.94 -0.08
N ARG A 237 -10.13 19.46 0.68
CA ARG A 237 -10.28 19.77 2.11
C ARG A 237 -10.17 18.53 2.96
N SER A 238 -9.53 18.66 4.13
CA SER A 238 -9.52 17.60 5.15
C SER A 238 -10.90 17.46 5.76
N ASP A 239 -11.39 16.25 5.79
CA ASP A 239 -12.61 15.90 6.51
C ASP A 239 -12.28 15.13 7.80
N HIS A 240 -11.72 15.85 8.78
CA HIS A 240 -11.39 15.29 10.09
C HIS A 240 -12.62 14.70 10.81
N ARG A 241 -13.82 15.28 10.57
CA ARG A 241 -15.07 14.79 11.18
C ARG A 241 -15.45 13.43 10.63
N SER A 242 -15.35 13.24 9.33
CA SER A 242 -15.61 11.94 8.69
C SER A 242 -14.58 10.89 9.10
N TRP A 243 -13.31 11.29 9.27
CA TRP A 243 -12.27 10.41 9.82
C TRP A 243 -12.59 9.98 11.25
N ALA A 244 -12.93 10.92 12.13
CA ALA A 244 -13.35 10.62 13.49
C ALA A 244 -14.60 9.72 13.52
N LYS A 245 -15.61 10.03 12.68
CA LYS A 245 -16.82 9.20 12.55
C LYS A 245 -16.50 7.78 12.05
N ALA A 246 -15.60 7.65 11.07
CA ALA A 246 -15.12 6.33 10.63
C ALA A 246 -14.44 5.57 11.76
N ALA A 247 -13.59 6.24 12.57
CA ALA A 247 -12.87 5.63 13.68
C ALA A 247 -13.81 5.11 14.79
N THR A 248 -15.00 5.69 14.98
CA THR A 248 -16.01 5.20 15.93
C THR A 248 -16.86 4.07 15.38
N HIS A 249 -16.80 3.79 14.08
CA HIS A 249 -17.65 2.77 13.45
C HIS A 249 -17.05 1.36 13.64
N PRO A 250 -17.78 0.38 14.21
CA PRO A 250 -17.24 -0.96 14.51
C PRO A 250 -16.66 -1.67 13.30
N HIS A 251 -17.33 -1.55 12.14
CA HIS A 251 -16.88 -2.20 10.91
C HIS A 251 -15.53 -1.67 10.39
N THR A 252 -15.14 -0.44 10.75
CA THR A 252 -13.79 0.06 10.45
C THR A 252 -12.71 -0.82 11.06
N TRP A 253 -12.88 -1.20 12.32
CA TRP A 253 -11.90 -2.04 13.04
C TRP A 253 -11.95 -3.49 12.59
N ILE A 254 -13.15 -4.02 12.31
CA ILE A 254 -13.29 -5.38 11.74
C ILE A 254 -12.56 -5.45 10.40
N ILE A 255 -12.87 -4.54 9.47
CA ILE A 255 -12.22 -4.53 8.16
C ILE A 255 -10.72 -4.25 8.27
N SER A 256 -10.29 -3.36 9.16
CA SER A 256 -8.87 -3.12 9.44
C SER A 256 -8.15 -4.39 9.90
N PHE A 257 -8.76 -5.18 10.77
CA PHE A 257 -8.22 -6.45 11.22
C PHE A 257 -8.13 -7.46 10.05
N LEU A 258 -9.18 -7.58 9.23
CA LEU A 258 -9.12 -8.42 8.03
C LEU A 258 -8.05 -7.94 7.04
N TYR A 259 -7.81 -6.64 6.98
CA TYR A 259 -6.80 -6.05 6.10
C TYR A 259 -5.37 -6.32 6.56
N ILE A 260 -5.14 -6.54 7.87
CA ILE A 260 -3.87 -7.10 8.36
C ILE A 260 -3.64 -8.50 7.75
N GLY A 261 -4.67 -9.33 7.69
CA GLY A 261 -4.56 -10.68 7.12
C GLY A 261 -4.35 -10.72 5.61
N THR A 262 -4.87 -9.74 4.87
CA THR A 262 -4.73 -9.69 3.40
C THR A 262 -3.56 -8.80 2.98
N PHE A 263 -3.67 -7.49 3.10
CA PHE A 263 -2.61 -6.54 2.72
C PHE A 263 -1.36 -6.69 3.60
N GLY A 264 -1.56 -6.87 4.91
CA GLY A 264 -0.45 -7.04 5.85
C GLY A 264 0.35 -8.31 5.56
N SER A 265 -0.31 -9.42 5.23
CA SER A 265 0.36 -10.65 4.79
C SER A 265 1.12 -10.45 3.48
N PHE A 266 0.53 -9.75 2.49
CA PHE A 266 1.23 -9.43 1.24
C PHE A 266 2.54 -8.67 1.49
N ILE A 267 2.48 -7.58 2.26
CA ILE A 267 3.68 -6.77 2.56
C ILE A 267 4.66 -7.56 3.44
N GLY A 268 4.16 -8.27 4.45
CA GLY A 268 4.99 -9.02 5.39
C GLY A 268 5.72 -10.20 4.73
N TYR A 269 5.05 -10.95 3.89
CA TYR A 269 5.70 -12.00 3.10
C TYR A 269 6.66 -11.41 2.07
N SER A 270 6.30 -10.32 1.40
CA SER A 270 7.22 -9.63 0.48
C SER A 270 8.50 -9.19 1.19
N ALA A 271 8.39 -8.68 2.40
CA ALA A 271 9.56 -8.27 3.19
C ALA A 271 10.39 -9.48 3.66
N ALA A 272 9.75 -10.54 4.14
CA ALA A 272 10.43 -11.68 4.74
C ALA A 272 10.99 -12.69 3.73
N PHE A 273 10.35 -12.87 2.57
CA PHE A 273 10.60 -13.99 1.68
C PHE A 273 12.06 -14.11 1.20
N PRO A 274 12.77 -13.01 0.82
CA PRO A 274 14.21 -13.12 0.50
C PRO A 274 15.04 -13.67 1.66
N THR A 275 14.81 -13.22 2.90
CA THR A 275 15.51 -13.70 4.10
C THR A 275 15.13 -15.15 4.44
N LEU A 276 13.86 -15.53 4.23
CA LEU A 276 13.44 -16.93 4.39
C LEU A 276 14.13 -17.85 3.40
N LEU A 277 14.33 -17.42 2.14
CA LEU A 277 15.06 -18.20 1.15
C LEU A 277 16.49 -18.45 1.58
N THR A 278 17.22 -17.40 1.99
CA THR A 278 18.63 -17.58 2.43
C THR A 278 18.78 -18.41 3.69
N SER A 279 17.79 -18.37 4.59
CA SER A 279 17.84 -19.10 5.85
C SER A 279 17.41 -20.56 5.75
N GLN A 280 16.49 -20.90 4.83
CA GLN A 280 15.93 -22.25 4.68
C GLN A 280 16.49 -23.01 3.48
N PHE A 281 16.89 -22.30 2.42
CA PHE A 281 17.36 -22.83 1.15
C PHE A 281 18.55 -21.99 0.65
N PRO A 282 19.70 -22.04 1.33
CA PRO A 282 20.84 -21.16 1.02
C PRO A 282 21.44 -21.39 -0.38
N GLU A 283 21.14 -22.52 -1.00
CA GLU A 283 21.53 -22.84 -2.38
C GLU A 283 20.72 -22.09 -3.44
N VAL A 284 19.60 -21.45 -3.04
CA VAL A 284 18.69 -20.76 -3.97
C VAL A 284 18.97 -19.26 -3.99
N THR A 285 18.98 -18.69 -5.20
CA THR A 285 19.12 -17.23 -5.34
C THR A 285 17.91 -16.48 -4.81
N THR A 286 18.15 -15.40 -4.04
CA THR A 286 17.10 -14.52 -3.53
C THR A 286 16.35 -13.79 -4.63
N SER A 287 16.92 -13.72 -5.83
CA SER A 287 16.29 -13.03 -6.98
C SER A 287 14.92 -13.60 -7.37
N ILE A 288 14.65 -14.88 -7.05
CA ILE A 288 13.35 -15.50 -7.34
C ILE A 288 12.20 -14.93 -6.47
N ALA A 289 12.51 -14.25 -5.38
CA ALA A 289 11.52 -13.71 -4.46
C ALA A 289 10.55 -12.71 -5.13
N PHE A 290 11.03 -11.99 -6.18
CA PHE A 290 10.18 -11.03 -6.90
C PHE A 290 8.91 -11.65 -7.49
N VAL A 291 8.96 -12.94 -7.86
CA VAL A 291 7.81 -13.63 -8.49
C VAL A 291 6.61 -13.60 -7.57
N GLY A 292 6.79 -13.87 -6.26
CA GLY A 292 5.72 -13.82 -5.27
C GLY A 292 5.14 -12.41 -5.13
N ALA A 293 6.00 -11.41 -4.97
CA ALA A 293 5.57 -10.02 -4.80
C ALA A 293 4.84 -9.48 -6.06
N VAL A 294 5.32 -9.80 -7.27
CA VAL A 294 4.66 -9.41 -8.53
C VAL A 294 3.32 -10.12 -8.68
N LEU A 295 3.24 -11.42 -8.40
CA LEU A 295 1.99 -12.18 -8.45
C LEU A 295 0.94 -11.61 -7.48
N GLY A 296 1.33 -11.32 -6.25
CA GLY A 296 0.46 -10.72 -5.25
C GLY A 296 -0.04 -9.34 -5.67
N ALA A 297 0.83 -8.48 -6.23
CA ALA A 297 0.45 -7.18 -6.75
C ALA A 297 -0.50 -7.30 -7.95
N ALA A 298 -0.22 -8.19 -8.89
CA ALA A 298 -1.02 -8.41 -10.10
C ALA A 298 -2.39 -9.05 -9.81
N SER A 299 -2.49 -9.90 -8.78
CA SER A 299 -3.75 -10.57 -8.40
C SER A 299 -4.73 -9.65 -7.67
N ARG A 300 -4.28 -8.51 -7.14
CA ARG A 300 -5.14 -7.56 -6.42
C ARG A 300 -6.30 -7.00 -7.26
N PRO A 301 -6.12 -6.50 -8.49
CA PRO A 301 -7.24 -6.07 -9.34
C PRO A 301 -8.22 -7.20 -9.66
N LEU A 302 -7.71 -8.43 -9.84
CA LEU A 302 -8.55 -9.62 -10.06
C LEU A 302 -9.45 -9.88 -8.86
N GLY A 303 -8.91 -9.77 -7.63
CA GLY A 303 -9.69 -9.90 -6.39
C GLY A 303 -10.83 -8.89 -6.32
N GLY A 304 -10.60 -7.63 -6.69
CA GLY A 304 -11.65 -6.61 -6.79
C GLY A 304 -12.73 -6.95 -7.82
N THR A 305 -12.33 -7.39 -9.01
CA THR A 305 -13.27 -7.78 -10.10
C THR A 305 -14.10 -9.01 -9.72
N ILE A 306 -13.51 -10.00 -9.06
CA ILE A 306 -14.23 -11.18 -8.57
C ILE A 306 -15.19 -10.78 -7.45
N ALA A 307 -14.78 -9.88 -6.56
CA ALA A 307 -15.59 -9.36 -5.46
C ALA A 307 -16.81 -8.57 -5.98
N ASP A 308 -16.71 -7.89 -7.11
CA ASP A 308 -17.85 -7.20 -7.74
C ASP A 308 -18.96 -8.17 -8.19
N ARG A 309 -18.62 -9.45 -8.46
CA ARG A 309 -19.58 -10.47 -8.93
C ARG A 309 -20.09 -11.37 -7.80
N LEU A 310 -19.21 -11.75 -6.87
CA LEU A 310 -19.49 -12.76 -5.86
C LEU A 310 -19.73 -12.19 -4.46
N GLY A 311 -19.47 -10.88 -4.27
CA GLY A 311 -19.43 -10.21 -2.98
C GLY A 311 -18.04 -10.26 -2.35
N GLY A 312 -17.60 -9.11 -1.78
CA GLY A 312 -16.28 -8.96 -1.20
C GLY A 312 -16.01 -9.89 -0.02
N ALA A 313 -17.02 -10.09 0.83
CA ALA A 313 -16.92 -10.94 2.01
C ALA A 313 -16.67 -12.42 1.65
N ARG A 314 -17.39 -12.96 0.66
CA ARG A 314 -17.22 -14.36 0.21
C ARG A 314 -15.84 -14.59 -0.39
N VAL A 315 -15.37 -13.65 -1.21
CA VAL A 315 -14.04 -13.72 -1.82
C VAL A 315 -12.93 -13.57 -0.75
N THR A 316 -13.13 -12.73 0.24
CA THR A 316 -12.20 -12.56 1.38
C THR A 316 -12.11 -13.87 2.20
N ILE A 317 -13.23 -14.55 2.47
CA ILE A 317 -13.24 -15.85 3.15
C ILE A 317 -12.47 -16.89 2.32
N ALA A 318 -12.77 -16.99 1.02
CA ALA A 318 -12.09 -17.94 0.14
C ALA A 318 -10.57 -17.67 0.10
N ALA A 319 -10.15 -16.39 0.06
CA ALA A 319 -8.74 -16.01 0.12
C ALA A 319 -8.09 -16.49 1.42
N PHE A 320 -8.71 -16.29 2.59
CA PHE A 320 -8.16 -16.77 3.86
C PHE A 320 -8.07 -18.29 3.94
N VAL A 321 -9.07 -19.00 3.41
CA VAL A 321 -9.03 -20.48 3.34
C VAL A 321 -7.86 -20.95 2.47
N VAL A 322 -7.71 -20.37 1.27
CA VAL A 322 -6.59 -20.70 0.37
C VAL A 322 -5.25 -20.39 1.01
N MET A 323 -5.13 -19.23 1.67
CA MET A 323 -3.90 -18.84 2.37
C MET A 323 -3.59 -19.79 3.54
N GLY A 324 -4.60 -20.21 4.30
CA GLY A 324 -4.44 -21.18 5.38
C GLY A 324 -3.94 -22.54 4.87
N LEU A 325 -4.53 -23.05 3.78
CA LEU A 325 -4.09 -24.30 3.14
C LEU A 325 -2.67 -24.19 2.58
N ALA A 326 -2.35 -23.07 1.94
CA ALA A 326 -1.00 -22.82 1.41
C ALA A 326 0.04 -22.69 2.53
N ALA A 327 -0.32 -22.07 3.66
CA ALA A 327 0.53 -22.04 4.85
C ALA A 327 0.78 -23.44 5.42
N GLY A 328 -0.25 -24.32 5.44
CA GLY A 328 -0.09 -25.75 5.77
C GLY A 328 0.85 -26.47 4.80
N LEU A 329 0.74 -26.17 3.50
CA LEU A 329 1.65 -26.70 2.49
C LEU A 329 3.10 -26.23 2.71
N ALA A 330 3.29 -24.98 3.17
CA ALA A 330 4.63 -24.48 3.52
C ALA A 330 5.24 -25.24 4.71
N ILE A 331 4.45 -25.67 5.70
CA ILE A 331 4.92 -26.52 6.79
C ILE A 331 5.39 -27.89 6.25
N LEU A 332 4.61 -28.51 5.37
CA LEU A 332 4.99 -29.77 4.73
C LEU A 332 6.27 -29.63 3.89
N ALA A 333 6.38 -28.50 3.18
CA ALA A 333 7.58 -28.18 2.38
C ALA A 333 8.85 -28.08 3.23
N LEU A 334 8.76 -27.41 4.38
CA LEU A 334 9.85 -27.30 5.35
C LEU A 334 10.22 -28.67 5.94
N SER A 335 9.24 -29.51 6.29
CA SER A 335 9.48 -30.87 6.79
C SER A 335 10.13 -31.77 5.75
N ALA A 336 9.77 -31.60 4.48
CA ALA A 336 10.33 -32.37 3.35
C ALA A 336 11.62 -31.78 2.77
N HIS A 337 12.12 -30.65 3.30
CA HIS A 337 13.22 -29.84 2.73
C HIS A 337 13.08 -29.60 1.23
N SER A 338 11.83 -29.38 0.75
CA SER A 338 11.53 -29.21 -0.67
C SER A 338 11.36 -27.74 -1.02
N PHE A 339 12.36 -27.17 -1.67
CA PHE A 339 12.31 -25.79 -2.18
C PHE A 339 11.13 -25.58 -3.15
N VAL A 340 10.89 -26.51 -4.08
CA VAL A 340 9.81 -26.37 -5.07
C VAL A 340 8.46 -26.28 -4.39
N LEU A 341 8.20 -27.13 -3.41
CA LEU A 341 6.96 -27.13 -2.66
C LEU A 341 6.81 -25.86 -1.81
N PHE A 342 7.92 -25.38 -1.21
CA PHE A 342 7.96 -24.12 -0.45
C PHE A 342 7.65 -22.92 -1.35
N LEU A 343 8.27 -22.86 -2.52
CA LEU A 343 8.02 -21.80 -3.50
C LEU A 343 6.55 -21.81 -3.93
N LEU A 344 6.01 -22.96 -4.32
CA LEU A 344 4.59 -23.08 -4.72
C LEU A 344 3.64 -22.65 -3.61
N ALA A 345 3.90 -23.05 -2.36
CA ALA A 345 3.12 -22.63 -1.20
C ALA A 345 3.11 -21.11 -1.05
N PHE A 346 4.28 -20.47 -1.15
CA PHE A 346 4.38 -19.01 -1.06
C PHE A 346 3.76 -18.28 -2.25
N LEU A 347 3.86 -18.81 -3.47
CA LEU A 347 3.19 -18.22 -4.64
C LEU A 347 1.66 -18.24 -4.47
N VAL A 348 1.11 -19.31 -3.90
CA VAL A 348 -0.33 -19.39 -3.56
C VAL A 348 -0.66 -18.42 -2.43
N LEU A 349 0.17 -18.30 -1.38
CA LEU A 349 0.02 -17.30 -0.31
C LEU A 349 0.00 -15.87 -0.86
N PHE A 350 0.93 -15.51 -1.74
CA PHE A 350 0.98 -14.20 -2.38
C PHE A 350 -0.26 -13.92 -3.23
N THR A 351 -0.67 -14.89 -4.05
CA THR A 351 -1.87 -14.77 -4.89
C THR A 351 -3.14 -14.62 -4.04
N GLY A 352 -3.29 -15.44 -3.01
CA GLY A 352 -4.40 -15.37 -2.06
C GLY A 352 -4.43 -14.04 -1.31
N ALA A 353 -3.27 -13.56 -0.84
CA ALA A 353 -3.14 -12.26 -0.18
C ALA A 353 -3.50 -11.10 -1.12
N GLY A 354 -3.08 -11.15 -2.39
CA GLY A 354 -3.43 -10.15 -3.40
C GLY A 354 -4.93 -10.14 -3.70
N ILE A 355 -5.54 -11.30 -3.98
CA ILE A 355 -6.98 -11.44 -4.22
C ILE A 355 -7.77 -10.94 -2.99
N GLY A 356 -7.39 -11.41 -1.79
CA GLY A 356 -8.00 -10.99 -0.54
C GLY A 356 -7.89 -9.48 -0.29
N ASN A 357 -6.74 -8.88 -0.63
CA ASN A 357 -6.51 -7.44 -0.54
C ASN A 357 -7.50 -6.65 -1.41
N GLY A 358 -7.69 -7.04 -2.67
CA GLY A 358 -8.68 -6.44 -3.56
C GLY A 358 -10.10 -6.59 -3.06
N ALA A 359 -10.46 -7.79 -2.60
CA ALA A 359 -11.79 -8.12 -2.10
C ALA A 359 -12.13 -7.38 -0.81
N THR A 360 -11.24 -7.40 0.20
CA THR A 360 -11.45 -6.71 1.48
C THR A 360 -11.59 -5.20 1.29
N TYR A 361 -10.79 -4.63 0.38
CA TYR A 361 -10.88 -3.21 0.06
C TYR A 361 -12.24 -2.84 -0.57
N ARG A 362 -12.79 -3.73 -1.39
CA ARG A 362 -14.09 -3.57 -2.03
C ARG A 362 -15.26 -3.63 -1.05
N MET A 363 -15.11 -4.34 0.07
CA MET A 363 -16.13 -4.37 1.13
C MET A 363 -16.38 -3.00 1.76
N ILE A 364 -15.37 -2.12 1.86
CA ILE A 364 -15.47 -0.85 2.59
C ILE A 364 -16.64 0.01 2.09
N PRO A 365 -16.70 0.42 0.80
CA PRO A 365 -17.82 1.22 0.33
C PRO A 365 -19.16 0.49 0.40
N ALA A 366 -19.19 -0.84 0.26
CA ALA A 366 -20.40 -1.63 0.36
C ALA A 366 -20.99 -1.58 1.79
N VAL A 367 -20.17 -1.85 2.81
CA VAL A 367 -20.56 -1.84 4.22
C VAL A 367 -21.09 -0.46 4.66
N PHE A 368 -20.45 0.63 4.24
CA PHE A 368 -20.89 1.97 4.65
C PHE A 368 -22.12 2.46 3.90
N ARG A 369 -22.43 1.91 2.71
CA ARG A 369 -23.66 2.22 1.97
C ARG A 369 -24.84 1.33 2.35
N ALA A 370 -24.61 0.24 3.05
CA ALA A 370 -25.65 -0.69 3.42
C ALA A 370 -26.80 0.01 4.19
N GLY A 371 -28.02 -0.16 3.71
CA GLY A 371 -29.22 0.47 4.28
C GLY A 371 -29.39 1.97 3.97
N VAL A 372 -28.46 2.61 3.23
CA VAL A 372 -28.56 4.03 2.85
C VAL A 372 -28.94 4.14 1.39
N ARG A 373 -30.04 4.87 1.08
CA ARG A 373 -30.58 4.92 -0.28
C ARG A 373 -30.22 6.20 -1.03
N ASP A 374 -30.37 7.37 -0.41
CA ASP A 374 -30.27 8.66 -1.12
C ASP A 374 -29.82 9.83 -0.22
N GLY A 375 -29.54 10.98 -0.86
CA GLY A 375 -29.39 12.28 -0.25
C GLY A 375 -28.14 12.52 0.59
N GLU A 376 -28.26 13.28 1.67
CA GLU A 376 -27.18 13.68 2.55
C GLU A 376 -26.57 12.47 3.27
N GLU A 377 -27.36 11.45 3.61
CA GLU A 377 -26.89 10.24 4.27
C GLU A 377 -25.91 9.47 3.38
N LEU A 378 -26.16 9.38 2.06
CA LEU A 378 -25.25 8.75 1.11
C LEU A 378 -23.92 9.50 1.02
N ALA A 379 -23.96 10.84 1.05
CA ALA A 379 -22.76 11.66 1.06
C ALA A 379 -21.93 11.45 2.34
N ILE A 380 -22.59 11.32 3.49
CA ILE A 380 -21.94 10.99 4.77
C ILE A 380 -21.35 9.59 4.74
N ALA A 381 -22.08 8.59 4.23
CA ALA A 381 -21.62 7.21 4.10
C ALA A 381 -20.35 7.10 3.22
N ARG A 382 -20.33 7.80 2.08
CA ARG A 382 -19.16 7.87 1.19
C ARG A 382 -17.94 8.49 1.87
N ARG A 383 -18.12 9.59 2.61
CA ARG A 383 -17.04 10.24 3.37
C ARG A 383 -16.51 9.33 4.49
N SER A 384 -17.40 8.65 5.21
CA SER A 384 -17.02 7.69 6.25
C SER A 384 -16.27 6.48 5.68
N ALA A 385 -16.70 5.98 4.51
CA ALA A 385 -15.99 4.92 3.79
C ALA A 385 -14.56 5.37 3.41
N ALA A 386 -14.38 6.60 2.94
CA ALA A 386 -13.05 7.16 2.65
C ALA A 386 -12.17 7.24 3.90
N GLY A 387 -12.74 7.65 5.05
CA GLY A 387 -12.04 7.60 6.35
C GLY A 387 -11.64 6.17 6.75
N CYS A 388 -12.55 5.21 6.58
CA CYS A 388 -12.27 3.79 6.84
C CYS A 388 -11.12 3.25 5.96
N ILE A 389 -11.08 3.61 4.66
CA ILE A 389 -10.00 3.24 3.74
C ILE A 389 -8.64 3.69 4.28
N GLY A 390 -8.56 4.94 4.78
CA GLY A 390 -7.34 5.48 5.37
C GLY A 390 -6.90 4.72 6.62
N ILE A 391 -7.83 4.47 7.55
CA ILE A 391 -7.57 3.74 8.81
C ILE A 391 -7.18 2.30 8.50
N ALA A 392 -7.97 1.59 7.70
CA ALA A 392 -7.69 0.20 7.32
C ALA A 392 -6.35 0.07 6.59
N GLY A 393 -6.02 1.05 5.72
CA GLY A 393 -4.74 1.09 5.04
C GLY A 393 -3.55 1.24 5.99
N ALA A 394 -3.68 2.04 7.04
CA ALA A 394 -2.64 2.22 8.07
C ALA A 394 -2.53 0.96 8.96
N VAL A 395 -3.65 0.51 9.53
CA VAL A 395 -3.69 -0.68 10.41
C VAL A 395 -3.25 -1.93 9.65
N GLY A 396 -3.73 -2.14 8.41
CA GLY A 396 -3.33 -3.28 7.59
C GLY A 396 -1.82 -3.34 7.33
N ALA A 397 -1.17 -2.19 7.13
CA ALA A 397 0.27 -2.13 6.90
C ALA A 397 1.11 -2.62 8.11
N VAL A 398 0.54 -2.61 9.33
CA VAL A 398 1.19 -3.17 10.53
C VAL A 398 1.50 -4.66 10.35
N GLY A 399 0.72 -5.40 9.54
CA GLY A 399 1.01 -6.79 9.21
C GLY A 399 2.38 -6.98 8.54
N GLY A 400 2.85 -5.97 7.81
CA GLY A 400 4.20 -5.94 7.26
C GLY A 400 5.31 -5.95 8.32
N PHE A 401 5.01 -5.53 9.54
CA PHE A 401 5.87 -5.68 10.70
C PHE A 401 5.61 -7.02 11.42
N LEU A 402 4.34 -7.38 11.64
CA LEU A 402 3.99 -8.55 12.43
C LEU A 402 4.46 -9.86 11.82
N VAL A 403 4.41 -10.02 10.49
CA VAL A 403 4.80 -11.26 9.81
C VAL A 403 6.29 -11.55 9.94
N PRO A 404 7.23 -10.63 9.59
CA PRO A 404 8.64 -10.87 9.80
C PRO A 404 9.00 -11.06 11.29
N ARG A 405 8.38 -10.30 12.19
CA ARG A 405 8.60 -10.47 13.64
C ARG A 405 8.07 -11.81 14.17
N GLY A 406 6.94 -12.29 13.64
CA GLY A 406 6.44 -13.63 13.92
C GLY A 406 7.45 -14.71 13.54
N PHE A 407 8.04 -14.64 12.36
CA PHE A 407 9.09 -15.55 11.94
C PHE A 407 10.34 -15.46 12.83
N ALA A 408 10.78 -14.25 13.16
CA ALA A 408 11.92 -14.05 14.08
C ALA A 408 11.68 -14.69 15.43
N MET A 409 10.55 -14.41 16.08
CA MET A 409 10.20 -14.97 17.40
C MET A 409 10.11 -16.50 17.37
N SER A 410 9.58 -17.05 16.28
CA SER A 410 9.48 -18.50 16.10
C SER A 410 10.85 -19.16 15.93
N THR A 411 11.71 -18.58 15.12
CA THR A 411 13.08 -19.12 14.92
C THR A 411 13.95 -18.97 16.14
N THR A 412 13.86 -17.84 16.86
CA THR A 412 14.66 -17.61 18.07
C THR A 412 14.17 -18.46 19.24
N GLY A 413 12.83 -18.59 19.42
CA GLY A 413 12.26 -19.32 20.55
C GLY A 413 12.17 -20.82 20.36
N PHE A 414 11.97 -21.29 19.13
CA PHE A 414 11.69 -22.70 18.83
C PHE A 414 12.65 -23.30 17.80
N GLY A 415 13.60 -22.55 17.27
CA GLY A 415 14.50 -23.02 16.21
C GLY A 415 13.82 -23.36 14.89
N SER A 416 12.57 -22.96 14.67
CA SER A 416 11.75 -23.34 13.52
C SER A 416 10.76 -22.25 13.10
N LEU A 417 10.42 -22.19 11.81
CA LEU A 417 9.37 -21.33 11.28
C LEU A 417 7.95 -21.86 11.53
N VAL A 418 7.82 -23.17 11.82
CA VAL A 418 6.54 -23.88 11.91
C VAL A 418 5.57 -23.25 12.94
N PRO A 419 5.99 -22.87 14.16
CA PRO A 419 5.09 -22.23 15.10
C PRO A 419 4.51 -20.90 14.59
N ALA A 420 5.31 -20.04 13.93
CA ALA A 420 4.79 -18.81 13.33
C ALA A 420 3.76 -19.09 12.25
N ILE A 421 4.03 -20.03 11.36
CA ILE A 421 3.10 -20.42 10.29
C ILE A 421 1.80 -20.97 10.90
N GLY A 422 1.89 -21.74 11.98
CA GLY A 422 0.72 -22.22 12.75
C GLY A 422 -0.13 -21.09 13.31
N VAL A 423 0.50 -20.04 13.85
CA VAL A 423 -0.19 -18.82 14.31
C VAL A 423 -0.87 -18.09 13.14
N PHE A 424 -0.22 -18.00 11.98
CA PHE A 424 -0.81 -17.37 10.80
C PHE A 424 -2.01 -18.17 10.28
N ILE A 425 -1.97 -19.51 10.27
CA ILE A 425 -3.12 -20.36 9.94
C ILE A 425 -4.28 -20.08 10.90
N ALA A 426 -4.02 -20.07 12.21
CA ALA A 426 -5.04 -19.77 13.21
C ALA A 426 -5.65 -18.36 13.01
N ALA A 427 -4.82 -17.36 12.67
CA ALA A 427 -5.28 -16.03 12.35
C ALA A 427 -6.18 -16.00 11.10
N TYR A 428 -5.81 -16.71 10.02
CA TYR A 428 -6.64 -16.79 8.81
C TYR A 428 -7.98 -17.49 9.08
N VAL A 429 -8.00 -18.56 9.88
CA VAL A 429 -9.24 -19.22 10.30
C VAL A 429 -10.12 -18.27 11.11
N LEU A 430 -9.54 -17.54 12.07
CA LEU A 430 -10.26 -16.53 12.85
C LEU A 430 -10.85 -15.44 11.95
N MET A 431 -10.05 -14.91 11.02
CA MET A 431 -10.47 -13.84 10.09
C MET A 431 -11.56 -14.33 9.14
N ALA A 432 -11.46 -15.57 8.61
CA ALA A 432 -12.50 -16.17 7.79
C ALA A 432 -13.80 -16.36 8.56
N THR A 433 -13.72 -16.87 9.80
CA THR A 433 -14.88 -17.09 10.68
C THR A 433 -15.54 -15.76 11.04
N LEU A 434 -14.74 -14.73 11.39
CA LEU A 434 -15.24 -13.39 11.68
C LEU A 434 -15.94 -12.77 10.46
N THR A 435 -15.35 -12.90 9.27
CA THR A 435 -15.94 -12.41 8.02
C THR A 435 -17.28 -13.11 7.76
N TRP A 436 -17.33 -14.43 7.90
CA TRP A 436 -18.56 -15.19 7.75
C TRP A 436 -19.63 -14.77 8.75
N ALA A 437 -19.28 -14.68 10.03
CA ALA A 437 -20.22 -14.37 11.10
C ALA A 437 -20.84 -12.98 10.96
N VAL A 438 -20.06 -11.99 10.51
CA VAL A 438 -20.51 -10.59 10.45
C VAL A 438 -21.17 -10.25 9.12
N TYR A 439 -20.71 -10.83 7.99
CA TYR A 439 -21.11 -10.36 6.65
C TYR A 439 -21.86 -11.39 5.80
N VAL A 440 -21.83 -12.68 6.15
CA VAL A 440 -22.38 -13.75 5.27
C VAL A 440 -23.43 -14.61 5.95
N ARG A 441 -23.30 -14.83 7.27
CA ARG A 441 -24.22 -15.71 8.03
C ARG A 441 -25.67 -15.23 7.92
N ARG A 442 -26.62 -16.14 7.62
CA ARG A 442 -28.05 -15.85 7.63
C ARG A 442 -28.48 -15.22 8.97
N GLY A 443 -29.21 -14.11 8.91
CA GLY A 443 -29.60 -13.31 10.07
C GLY A 443 -28.53 -12.31 10.55
N ALA A 444 -27.37 -12.21 9.93
CA ALA A 444 -26.47 -11.08 10.13
C ALA A 444 -27.06 -9.82 9.45
N ARG A 445 -26.96 -8.68 10.13
CA ARG A 445 -27.56 -7.40 9.69
C ARG A 445 -27.18 -6.98 8.26
N LEU A 446 -26.01 -7.42 7.78
CA LEU A 446 -25.46 -7.05 6.48
C LEU A 446 -25.45 -8.21 5.46
N ALA A 447 -25.99 -9.40 5.82
CA ALA A 447 -25.92 -10.59 4.95
C ALA A 447 -26.70 -10.41 3.64
N ASP A 448 -27.80 -9.65 3.68
CA ASP A 448 -28.68 -9.43 2.53
C ASP A 448 -28.23 -8.27 1.63
N GLU A 449 -27.21 -7.52 2.02
CA GLU A 449 -26.69 -6.36 1.30
C GLU A 449 -25.64 -6.72 0.21
N GLY A 450 -25.31 -7.99 0.06
CA GLY A 450 -24.40 -8.47 -0.98
C GLY A 450 -22.95 -7.99 -0.83
N ILE A 451 -22.48 -7.81 0.43
CA ILE A 451 -21.15 -7.29 0.76
C ILE A 451 -20.03 -8.23 0.34
#